data_6ee94378f933f8f27b215afd55ebf9dd
#
_entry.id   6ee94378f933f8f27b215afd55ebf9dd
#
_cell.length_a   1.000
_cell.length_b   1.000
_cell.length_c   1.000
_cell.angle_alpha   90.00
_cell.angle_beta   90.00
_cell.angle_gamma   90.00
#
_symmetry.space_group_name_H-M   'P 1'
#
loop_
_entity.id
_entity.type
_entity.pdbx_description
1 polymer ?
#
loop_
_entity_poly.entity_id
_entity_poly.type
_entity_poly.pdbx_seq_one_letter_code
_entity_poly.pdbx_strand_id
1 'polypeptide(L)'
;MPFPSLPHPSRPLLAGLGLLLVLVCTLASQIPLPAPGTTQQENFDLFGTSATAALPTGWRFSAPGDLTVRWDDPTNLFTTSAQASSGSPTVGGRYNWGQSAADRAPGVMSSSGQPSPVSLLAWFQNTLEVPLAQVDLTFDYERYRINTTPAAITFHHSVDGVNWTTATAGDSGTFAPGPSAYGFGTPLTTVARSVSLPGLDLAPGGSLYLRWTFDTGGANSQGLGLDNVSLATTAVPEPAGLALAGGAAALGVAWARRRRRRGPPAGLTE
;
A
#
# COMPACT_ATOMS: atom_id res chain seq x y z
N MET A 1 68.04 -53.05 31.75
CA MET A 1 66.67 -52.71 32.07
C MET A 1 66.21 -51.66 31.08
N PRO A 2 65.29 -51.94 30.15
CA PRO A 2 64.80 -50.94 29.20
C PRO A 2 63.64 -50.18 29.83
N PHE A 3 63.58 -48.87 29.58
CA PHE A 3 62.52 -47.96 30.03
C PHE A 3 61.28 -48.12 29.11
N PRO A 4 60.05 -48.08 29.66
CA PRO A 4 58.85 -48.14 28.87
C PRO A 4 58.57 -46.78 28.18
N SER A 5 58.17 -46.80 26.91
CA SER A 5 57.73 -45.67 26.10
C SER A 5 56.36 -45.19 26.54
N LEU A 6 56.21 -43.87 26.74
CA LEU A 6 54.95 -43.19 27.04
C LEU A 6 54.10 -43.03 25.76
N PRO A 7 52.79 -43.19 25.82
CA PRO A 7 51.90 -42.99 24.70
C PRO A 7 51.70 -41.51 24.42
N HIS A 8 51.68 -41.12 23.11
CA HIS A 8 51.39 -39.79 22.64
C HIS A 8 49.89 -39.49 22.83
N PRO A 9 49.55 -38.26 23.27
CA PRO A 9 48.13 -37.84 23.36
C PRO A 9 47.62 -37.52 21.94
N SER A 10 46.53 -38.18 21.55
CA SER A 10 45.73 -37.90 20.38
C SER A 10 45.05 -36.56 20.52
N ARG A 11 45.29 -35.64 19.58
CA ARG A 11 44.58 -34.34 19.49
C ARG A 11 43.15 -34.59 19.05
N PRO A 12 42.11 -33.98 19.72
CA PRO A 12 40.77 -33.99 19.20
C PRO A 12 40.65 -33.05 18.03
N LEU A 13 40.11 -33.53 16.88
CA LEU A 13 39.62 -32.69 15.80
C LEU A 13 38.40 -31.90 16.32
N LEU A 14 38.55 -30.60 16.54
CA LEU A 14 37.42 -29.70 16.68
C LEU A 14 36.74 -29.53 15.31
N ALA A 15 35.67 -30.27 15.11
CA ALA A 15 34.74 -30.02 14.02
C ALA A 15 34.01 -28.68 14.32
N GLY A 16 34.46 -27.61 13.67
CA GLY A 16 33.79 -26.31 13.73
C GLY A 16 32.43 -26.38 13.06
N LEU A 17 31.37 -26.49 13.87
CA LEU A 17 29.99 -26.35 13.41
C LEU A 17 29.75 -24.87 13.11
N GLY A 18 29.95 -24.47 11.85
CA GLY A 18 29.62 -23.12 11.38
C GLY A 18 28.10 -22.93 11.45
N LEU A 19 27.64 -22.18 12.45
CA LEU A 19 26.26 -21.74 12.57
C LEU A 19 26.01 -20.70 11.46
N LEU A 20 25.39 -21.16 10.35
CA LEU A 20 24.92 -20.29 9.29
C LEU A 20 23.73 -19.48 9.84
N LEU A 21 24.00 -18.27 10.32
CA LEU A 21 22.95 -17.32 10.72
C LEU A 21 22.23 -16.84 9.45
N VAL A 22 21.14 -17.50 9.08
CA VAL A 22 20.24 -17.01 8.04
C VAL A 22 19.55 -15.78 8.62
N LEU A 23 20.04 -14.60 8.26
CA LEU A 23 19.38 -13.34 8.50
C LEU A 23 18.11 -13.34 7.63
N VAL A 24 16.97 -13.77 8.19
CA VAL A 24 15.67 -13.61 7.56
C VAL A 24 15.37 -12.11 7.61
N CYS A 25 15.81 -11.38 6.60
CA CYS A 25 15.34 -10.03 6.35
C CYS A 25 13.85 -10.20 5.98
N THR A 26 12.95 -9.92 6.91
CA THR A 26 11.52 -9.77 6.61
C THR A 26 11.40 -8.53 5.73
N LEU A 27 11.50 -8.72 4.41
CA LEU A 27 11.15 -7.68 3.45
C LEU A 27 9.74 -7.24 3.81
N ALA A 28 9.56 -5.96 4.11
CA ALA A 28 8.23 -5.40 4.22
C ALA A 28 7.53 -5.70 2.89
N SER A 29 6.55 -6.61 2.94
CA SER A 29 5.88 -7.07 1.71
C SER A 29 5.03 -5.93 1.19
N GLN A 30 5.29 -5.50 -0.04
CA GLN A 30 4.49 -4.54 -0.78
C GLN A 30 3.21 -5.19 -1.29
N ILE A 31 2.20 -4.35 -1.54
CA ILE A 31 0.95 -4.76 -2.18
C ILE A 31 1.15 -4.66 -3.71
N PRO A 32 0.92 -5.72 -4.50
CA PRO A 32 1.02 -5.61 -5.95
C PRO A 32 -0.06 -4.67 -6.48
N LEU A 33 0.26 -3.78 -7.41
CA LEU A 33 -0.75 -3.01 -8.13
C LEU A 33 -1.53 -3.94 -9.07
N PRO A 34 -2.85 -3.75 -9.23
CA PRO A 34 -3.67 -4.58 -10.12
C PRO A 34 -3.26 -4.40 -11.59
N ALA A 35 -3.47 -5.42 -12.40
CA ALA A 35 -3.30 -5.31 -13.84
C ALA A 35 -4.31 -4.31 -14.45
N PRO A 36 -3.95 -3.57 -15.51
CA PRO A 36 -4.89 -2.69 -16.20
C PRO A 36 -6.19 -3.39 -16.57
N GLY A 37 -7.32 -2.73 -16.27
CA GLY A 37 -8.66 -3.29 -16.45
C GLY A 37 -9.14 -4.22 -15.34
N THR A 38 -8.36 -4.40 -14.28
CA THR A 38 -8.78 -5.12 -13.06
C THR A 38 -8.78 -4.17 -11.85
N THR A 39 -9.45 -4.59 -10.78
CA THR A 39 -9.55 -3.82 -9.53
C THR A 39 -9.05 -4.67 -8.38
N GLN A 40 -8.28 -4.05 -7.49
CA GLN A 40 -7.90 -4.61 -6.19
C GLN A 40 -8.64 -3.88 -5.08
N GLN A 41 -9.07 -4.61 -4.05
CA GLN A 41 -9.80 -4.06 -2.91
C GLN A 41 -9.17 -4.48 -1.59
N GLU A 42 -9.24 -3.59 -0.61
CA GLU A 42 -8.97 -3.83 0.81
C GLU A 42 -10.11 -3.22 1.62
N ASN A 43 -10.91 -4.07 2.27
CA ASN A 43 -12.06 -3.69 3.08
C ASN A 43 -11.81 -3.89 4.58
N PHE A 44 -10.60 -4.26 4.98
CA PHE A 44 -10.16 -4.46 6.35
C PHE A 44 -11.00 -5.42 7.21
N ASP A 45 -11.98 -6.13 6.67
CA ASP A 45 -12.84 -7.05 7.43
C ASP A 45 -12.04 -8.16 8.14
N LEU A 46 -10.88 -8.52 7.61
CA LEU A 46 -9.97 -9.49 8.22
C LEU A 46 -9.09 -8.90 9.33
N PHE A 47 -9.22 -7.62 9.64
CA PHE A 47 -8.46 -6.94 10.70
C PHE A 47 -8.73 -7.53 12.09
N GLY A 48 -9.84 -8.26 12.25
CA GLY A 48 -10.25 -8.87 13.51
C GLY A 48 -10.74 -7.86 14.53
N THR A 49 -10.94 -8.29 15.78
CA THR A 49 -11.56 -7.44 16.83
C THR A 49 -10.61 -7.07 17.96
N SER A 50 -9.35 -7.50 17.89
CA SER A 50 -8.34 -7.21 18.93
C SER A 50 -7.95 -5.74 18.96
N ALA A 51 -7.64 -5.21 20.14
CA ALA A 51 -7.05 -3.88 20.28
C ALA A 51 -5.68 -3.79 19.59
N THR A 52 -4.93 -4.86 19.54
CA THR A 52 -3.61 -4.95 18.90
C THR A 52 -3.67 -5.75 17.60
N ALA A 53 -4.75 -5.61 16.85
CA ALA A 53 -4.91 -6.30 15.58
C ALA A 53 -3.83 -5.86 14.58
N ALA A 54 -3.32 -6.82 13.81
CA ALA A 54 -2.34 -6.55 12.76
C ALA A 54 -3.02 -5.97 11.51
N LEU A 55 -2.50 -4.87 10.99
CA LEU A 55 -2.89 -4.36 9.69
C LEU A 55 -2.56 -5.37 8.58
N PRO A 56 -3.29 -5.34 7.47
CA PRO A 56 -2.90 -6.10 6.30
C PRO A 56 -1.46 -5.78 5.86
N THR A 57 -0.84 -6.73 5.19
CA THR A 57 0.51 -6.55 4.65
C THR A 57 0.59 -5.30 3.77
N GLY A 58 1.66 -4.53 3.92
CA GLY A 58 1.85 -3.28 3.16
C GLY A 58 1.16 -2.06 3.78
N TRP A 59 0.44 -2.21 4.90
CA TRP A 59 -0.20 -1.11 5.62
C TRP A 59 0.52 -0.79 6.93
N ARG A 60 0.56 0.50 7.30
CA ARG A 60 1.19 0.98 8.54
C ARG A 60 0.50 2.22 9.07
N PHE A 61 0.50 2.38 10.39
CA PHE A 61 0.21 3.66 11.06
C PHE A 61 1.50 4.42 11.34
N SER A 62 1.45 5.76 11.31
CA SER A 62 2.52 6.59 11.86
C SER A 62 2.43 6.73 13.38
N ALA A 63 3.51 7.27 13.99
CA ALA A 63 3.48 7.73 15.37
C ALA A 63 2.48 8.90 15.53
N PRO A 64 1.87 9.04 16.70
CA PRO A 64 1.02 10.20 17.03
C PRO A 64 1.82 11.50 17.00
N GLY A 65 1.25 12.53 16.34
CA GLY A 65 1.86 13.86 16.23
C GLY A 65 3.03 13.93 15.23
N ASP A 66 3.30 12.86 14.47
CA ASP A 66 4.36 12.87 13.46
C ASP A 66 3.93 13.70 12.25
N LEU A 67 4.62 14.82 12.03
CA LEU A 67 4.44 15.72 10.89
C LEU A 67 5.36 15.39 9.71
N THR A 68 6.37 14.54 9.94
CA THR A 68 7.44 14.22 8.99
C THR A 68 7.41 12.77 8.52
N VAL A 69 6.20 12.20 8.44
CA VAL A 69 5.96 10.79 8.13
C VAL A 69 6.68 10.35 6.87
N ARG A 70 7.50 9.30 7.00
CA ARG A 70 8.26 8.66 5.92
C ARG A 70 8.10 7.16 5.99
N TRP A 71 8.00 6.51 4.84
CA TRP A 71 7.89 5.05 4.80
C TRP A 71 9.17 4.34 5.23
N ASP A 72 10.33 4.96 4.98
CA ASP A 72 11.65 4.42 5.31
C ASP A 72 12.09 4.66 6.77
N ASP A 73 11.21 5.23 7.62
CA ASP A 73 11.44 5.37 9.06
C ASP A 73 10.67 4.30 9.86
N PRO A 74 11.21 3.08 10.01
CA PRO A 74 10.51 1.99 10.69
C PRO A 74 10.31 2.23 12.19
N THR A 75 11.00 3.18 12.80
CA THR A 75 10.91 3.48 14.24
C THR A 75 9.62 4.22 14.59
N ASN A 76 9.06 4.95 13.63
CA ASN A 76 7.84 5.73 13.77
C ASN A 76 6.65 5.13 13.02
N LEU A 77 6.76 3.87 12.55
CA LEU A 77 5.70 3.17 11.85
C LEU A 77 5.28 1.88 12.59
N PHE A 78 3.98 1.65 12.64
CA PHE A 78 3.38 0.54 13.37
C PHE A 78 2.51 -0.32 12.45
N THR A 79 2.63 -1.62 12.57
CA THR A 79 1.85 -2.61 11.81
C THR A 79 0.62 -3.10 12.56
N THR A 80 0.31 -2.50 13.73
CA THR A 80 -0.84 -2.89 14.56
C THR A 80 -1.63 -1.68 15.01
N SER A 81 -2.91 -1.88 15.28
CA SER A 81 -3.69 -0.96 16.12
C SER A 81 -3.17 -0.95 17.57
N ALA A 82 -3.67 -0.07 18.39
CA ALA A 82 -3.40 0.02 19.82
C ALA A 82 -4.69 0.06 20.65
N GLN A 83 -5.82 0.27 19.99
CA GLN A 83 -7.14 0.36 20.61
C GLN A 83 -8.18 -0.36 19.75
N ALA A 84 -9.25 -0.85 20.38
CA ALA A 84 -10.45 -1.30 19.69
C ALA A 84 -11.66 -0.53 20.21
N SER A 85 -12.66 -0.33 19.36
CA SER A 85 -13.90 0.32 19.75
C SER A 85 -14.77 -0.66 20.56
N SER A 86 -14.54 -0.74 21.86
CA SER A 86 -15.40 -1.48 22.80
C SER A 86 -16.13 -0.47 23.69
N GLY A 87 -17.45 -0.37 23.56
CA GLY A 87 -18.22 0.65 24.28
C GLY A 87 -17.89 2.06 23.79
N SER A 88 -17.97 3.05 24.69
CA SER A 88 -17.68 4.45 24.38
C SER A 88 -16.19 4.74 24.50
N PRO A 89 -15.42 4.78 23.41
CA PRO A 89 -13.98 4.98 23.49
C PRO A 89 -13.66 6.42 23.97
N THR A 90 -12.76 6.51 24.94
CA THR A 90 -12.31 7.79 25.52
C THR A 90 -10.80 7.99 25.43
N VAL A 91 -10.06 6.96 25.09
CA VAL A 91 -8.59 6.96 25.02
C VAL A 91 -8.17 7.22 23.58
N GLY A 92 -7.23 8.13 23.36
CA GLY A 92 -6.65 8.34 22.03
C GLY A 92 -5.78 7.18 21.59
N GLY A 93 -5.56 7.04 20.26
CA GLY A 93 -4.68 6.03 19.69
C GLY A 93 -5.05 5.62 18.27
N ARG A 94 -4.35 4.62 17.79
CA ARG A 94 -4.62 3.93 16.53
C ARG A 94 -5.71 2.90 16.79
N TYR A 95 -6.82 3.05 16.14
CA TYR A 95 -8.03 2.27 16.40
C TYR A 95 -8.24 1.16 15.36
N ASN A 96 -8.86 0.10 15.84
CA ASN A 96 -9.57 -0.91 15.09
C ASN A 96 -11.06 -0.67 15.33
N TRP A 97 -11.70 0.12 14.47
CA TRP A 97 -13.12 0.45 14.58
C TRP A 97 -14.02 -0.70 14.15
N GLY A 98 -15.32 -0.64 14.50
CA GLY A 98 -16.34 -1.64 14.16
C GLY A 98 -16.76 -2.54 15.33
N GLN A 99 -16.22 -2.36 16.54
CA GLN A 99 -16.52 -3.12 17.76
C GLN A 99 -16.47 -4.65 17.54
N SER A 100 -17.62 -5.33 17.55
CA SER A 100 -17.76 -6.77 17.30
C SER A 100 -18.35 -7.07 15.92
N ALA A 101 -18.57 -6.05 15.08
CA ALA A 101 -19.04 -6.25 13.71
C ALA A 101 -17.95 -6.94 12.86
N ALA A 102 -18.37 -7.57 11.76
CA ALA A 102 -17.46 -8.10 10.76
C ALA A 102 -16.80 -6.96 9.96
N ASP A 103 -17.56 -5.89 9.72
CA ASP A 103 -17.12 -4.67 9.08
C ASP A 103 -16.14 -3.90 9.98
N ARG A 104 -14.91 -3.69 9.49
CA ARG A 104 -13.78 -3.17 10.26
C ARG A 104 -13.08 -2.03 9.53
N ALA A 105 -12.69 -0.99 10.27
CA ALA A 105 -11.92 0.11 9.73
C ALA A 105 -10.71 0.46 10.61
N PRO A 106 -9.48 0.42 10.10
CA PRO A 106 -8.34 1.04 10.76
C PRO A 106 -8.55 2.56 10.82
N GLY A 107 -8.22 3.16 11.96
CA GLY A 107 -8.43 4.60 12.11
C GLY A 107 -7.81 5.18 13.34
N VAL A 108 -8.26 6.39 13.71
CA VAL A 108 -7.61 7.22 14.72
C VAL A 108 -8.62 7.96 15.58
N MET A 109 -8.26 8.14 16.82
CA MET A 109 -8.82 9.12 17.74
C MET A 109 -7.68 9.76 18.52
N SER A 110 -7.64 11.08 18.63
CA SER A 110 -6.59 11.78 19.36
C SER A 110 -6.97 12.04 20.83
N SER A 111 -5.97 12.29 21.67
CA SER A 111 -6.09 12.76 23.04
C SER A 111 -4.83 13.54 23.42
N SER A 112 -4.77 14.10 24.63
CA SER A 112 -3.56 14.78 25.11
C SER A 112 -2.31 13.89 25.12
N GLY A 113 -2.47 12.59 25.38
CA GLY A 113 -1.38 11.60 25.37
C GLY A 113 -1.15 10.93 24.02
N GLN A 114 -2.01 11.17 23.05
CA GLN A 114 -1.95 10.64 21.69
C GLN A 114 -2.31 11.78 20.73
N PRO A 115 -1.36 12.69 20.46
CA PRO A 115 -1.63 13.90 19.69
C PRO A 115 -1.96 13.61 18.22
N SER A 116 -2.67 14.54 17.60
CA SER A 116 -2.89 14.64 16.16
C SER A 116 -1.67 15.33 15.50
N PRO A 117 -1.39 15.06 14.21
CA PRO A 117 -2.05 14.05 13.38
C PRO A 117 -1.47 12.65 13.56
N VAL A 118 -2.18 11.65 13.03
CA VAL A 118 -1.68 10.29 12.80
C VAL A 118 -2.00 9.92 11.37
N SER A 119 -1.06 9.28 10.68
CA SER A 119 -1.27 8.84 9.31
C SER A 119 -1.46 7.32 9.22
N LEU A 120 -2.33 6.88 8.32
CA LEU A 120 -2.36 5.52 7.81
C LEU A 120 -1.70 5.52 6.43
N LEU A 121 -0.81 4.58 6.19
CA LEU A 121 -0.01 4.47 4.98
C LEU A 121 -0.19 3.12 4.32
N ALA A 122 -0.10 3.09 2.99
CA ALA A 122 -0.05 1.86 2.21
C ALA A 122 1.09 1.92 1.19
N TRP A 123 1.76 0.79 0.93
CA TRP A 123 2.81 0.65 -0.06
C TRP A 123 2.43 -0.35 -1.14
N PHE A 124 2.33 0.14 -2.35
CA PHE A 124 2.07 -0.63 -3.56
C PHE A 124 3.29 -0.69 -4.46
N GLN A 125 3.41 -1.76 -5.25
CA GLN A 125 4.47 -1.90 -6.24
C GLN A 125 3.88 -2.35 -7.58
N ASN A 126 4.38 -1.76 -8.66
CA ASN A 126 4.12 -2.26 -10.01
C ASN A 126 4.92 -3.55 -10.24
N THR A 127 4.29 -4.70 -10.07
CA THR A 127 4.89 -6.03 -10.31
C THR A 127 4.66 -6.52 -11.74
N LEU A 128 4.07 -5.69 -12.61
CA LEU A 128 3.80 -6.01 -14.01
C LEU A 128 5.03 -5.67 -14.87
N GLU A 129 5.08 -6.26 -16.06
CA GLU A 129 6.12 -6.00 -17.07
C GLU A 129 5.88 -4.71 -17.88
N VAL A 130 4.77 -4.00 -17.62
CA VAL A 130 4.39 -2.78 -18.32
C VAL A 130 4.39 -1.58 -17.39
N PRO A 131 4.79 -0.39 -17.84
CA PRO A 131 4.68 0.83 -17.06
C PRO A 131 3.21 1.24 -16.88
N LEU A 132 2.89 1.79 -15.71
CA LEU A 132 1.56 2.28 -15.37
C LEU A 132 1.54 3.81 -15.38
N ALA A 133 0.62 4.38 -16.16
CA ALA A 133 0.48 5.83 -16.31
C ALA A 133 -0.38 6.46 -15.21
N GLN A 134 -1.37 5.73 -14.71
CA GLN A 134 -2.39 6.25 -13.81
C GLN A 134 -2.85 5.20 -12.82
N VAL A 135 -3.18 5.66 -11.62
CA VAL A 135 -3.91 4.88 -10.61
C VAL A 135 -5.17 5.64 -10.23
N ASP A 136 -6.31 4.96 -10.33
CA ASP A 136 -7.60 5.44 -9.88
C ASP A 136 -7.97 4.75 -8.56
N LEU A 137 -8.43 5.53 -7.58
CA LEU A 137 -8.76 5.06 -6.25
C LEU A 137 -10.19 5.43 -5.88
N THR A 138 -10.85 4.55 -5.13
CA THR A 138 -12.02 4.90 -4.34
C THR A 138 -11.81 4.39 -2.91
N PHE A 139 -12.36 5.09 -1.93
CA PHE A 139 -12.32 4.71 -0.52
C PHE A 139 -13.38 5.47 0.29
N ASP A 140 -13.66 4.96 1.48
CA ASP A 140 -14.62 5.53 2.40
C ASP A 140 -13.91 6.03 3.66
N TYR A 141 -14.26 7.25 4.09
CA TYR A 141 -13.98 7.74 5.41
C TYR A 141 -15.18 7.52 6.31
N GLU A 142 -14.95 6.89 7.43
CA GLU A 142 -15.97 6.51 8.38
C GLU A 142 -15.82 7.24 9.72
N ARG A 143 -16.91 7.78 10.23
CA ARG A 143 -16.91 8.46 11.52
C ARG A 143 -17.64 7.61 12.57
N TYR A 144 -16.86 7.10 13.50
CA TYR A 144 -17.34 6.26 14.61
C TYR A 144 -17.60 7.03 15.91
N ARG A 145 -17.05 8.22 16.03
CA ARG A 145 -17.31 9.11 17.16
C ARG A 145 -17.47 10.55 16.71
N ILE A 146 -18.54 11.19 17.17
CA ILE A 146 -18.74 12.65 17.11
C ILE A 146 -18.29 13.24 18.44
N ASN A 147 -17.63 14.39 18.42
CA ASN A 147 -17.35 15.18 19.59
C ASN A 147 -17.18 16.67 19.21
N THR A 148 -16.84 17.51 20.20
CA THR A 148 -16.89 18.98 20.08
C THR A 148 -15.70 19.60 19.34
N THR A 149 -14.66 18.81 19.00
CA THR A 149 -13.54 19.28 18.18
C THR A 149 -13.78 18.89 16.71
N PRO A 150 -13.63 19.80 15.74
CA PRO A 150 -13.72 19.45 14.32
C PRO A 150 -12.55 18.51 13.94
N ALA A 151 -12.75 17.73 12.88
CA ALA A 151 -11.75 16.81 12.38
C ALA A 151 -11.70 16.79 10.85
N ALA A 152 -10.60 16.36 10.27
CA ALA A 152 -10.43 16.17 8.83
C ALA A 152 -9.43 15.06 8.54
N ILE A 153 -9.49 14.51 7.33
CA ILE A 153 -8.47 13.61 6.79
C ILE A 153 -7.98 14.22 5.48
N THR A 154 -6.66 14.34 5.31
CA THR A 154 -6.04 14.78 4.07
C THR A 154 -5.37 13.60 3.38
N PHE A 155 -5.37 13.62 2.05
CA PHE A 155 -4.84 12.52 1.24
C PHE A 155 -3.61 12.94 0.45
N HIS A 156 -2.60 12.07 0.45
CA HIS A 156 -1.33 12.29 -0.21
C HIS A 156 -0.84 11.01 -0.91
N HIS A 157 -0.02 11.17 -1.94
CA HIS A 157 0.69 10.08 -2.59
C HIS A 157 2.17 10.42 -2.75
N SER A 158 2.99 9.39 -2.97
CA SER A 158 4.42 9.49 -3.20
C SER A 158 4.92 8.31 -4.04
N VAL A 159 6.00 8.50 -4.78
CA VAL A 159 6.69 7.40 -5.50
C VAL A 159 7.98 6.95 -4.80
N ASP A 160 8.41 7.67 -3.77
CA ASP A 160 9.63 7.38 -2.98
C ASP A 160 9.35 7.12 -1.49
N GLY A 161 8.11 7.36 -1.02
CA GLY A 161 7.71 7.21 0.37
C GLY A 161 8.25 8.28 1.32
N VAL A 162 8.88 9.33 0.79
CA VAL A 162 9.52 10.41 1.54
C VAL A 162 8.95 11.77 1.16
N ASN A 163 8.86 12.05 -0.13
CA ASN A 163 8.33 13.29 -0.67
C ASN A 163 6.86 13.10 -1.04
N TRP A 164 5.98 13.83 -0.35
CA TRP A 164 4.53 13.65 -0.47
C TRP A 164 3.88 14.75 -1.30
N THR A 165 3.06 14.34 -2.24
CA THR A 165 2.21 15.22 -3.06
C THR A 165 0.77 15.14 -2.54
N THR A 166 0.15 16.28 -2.25
CA THR A 166 -1.26 16.34 -1.83
C THR A 166 -2.18 16.11 -3.03
N ALA A 167 -3.20 15.27 -2.85
CA ALA A 167 -4.28 15.06 -3.81
C ALA A 167 -5.63 15.40 -3.15
N THR A 168 -6.00 16.68 -3.20
CA THR A 168 -7.14 17.25 -2.47
C THR A 168 -8.50 16.63 -2.83
N ALA A 169 -8.61 16.00 -4.00
CA ALA A 169 -9.81 15.21 -4.35
C ALA A 169 -10.08 14.07 -3.37
N GLY A 170 -9.03 13.59 -2.69
CA GLY A 170 -9.10 12.56 -1.66
C GLY A 170 -9.34 13.09 -0.25
N ASP A 171 -9.35 14.39 -0.02
CA ASP A 171 -9.57 14.94 1.32
C ASP A 171 -11.01 14.71 1.79
N SER A 172 -11.20 14.41 3.09
CA SER A 172 -12.54 14.16 3.64
C SER A 172 -13.45 15.39 3.63
N GLY A 173 -12.86 16.57 3.57
CA GLY A 173 -13.51 17.78 4.06
C GLY A 173 -13.56 17.78 5.59
N THR A 174 -14.24 18.77 6.16
CA THR A 174 -14.36 18.91 7.61
C THR A 174 -15.52 18.08 8.16
N PHE A 175 -15.24 17.18 9.09
CA PHE A 175 -16.24 16.58 9.96
C PHE A 175 -16.60 17.61 11.03
N ALA A 176 -17.80 18.18 10.92
CA ALA A 176 -18.27 19.20 11.85
C ALA A 176 -18.35 18.66 13.29
N PRO A 177 -18.04 19.51 14.31
CA PRO A 177 -18.23 19.16 15.70
C PRO A 177 -19.73 19.00 16.03
N GLY A 178 -20.02 18.24 17.10
CA GLY A 178 -21.38 18.03 17.55
C GLY A 178 -21.44 17.44 18.95
N PRO A 179 -22.63 17.19 19.47
CA PRO A 179 -22.84 16.48 20.72
C PRO A 179 -22.16 15.09 20.65
N SER A 180 -21.61 14.64 21.78
CA SER A 180 -20.94 13.34 21.85
C SER A 180 -21.88 12.20 21.43
N ALA A 181 -21.48 11.46 20.39
CA ALA A 181 -22.20 10.30 19.89
C ALA A 181 -21.20 9.24 19.44
N TYR A 182 -21.62 7.98 19.47
CA TYR A 182 -20.77 6.81 19.13
C TYR A 182 -21.49 5.89 18.17
N GLY A 183 -20.79 5.47 17.11
CA GLY A 183 -21.15 4.34 16.24
C GLY A 183 -20.29 3.14 16.65
N PHE A 184 -20.92 2.14 17.28
CA PHE A 184 -20.14 1.03 17.84
C PHE A 184 -19.73 0.00 16.79
N GLY A 185 -20.69 -0.62 16.14
CA GLY A 185 -20.46 -1.60 15.07
C GLY A 185 -20.72 -1.04 13.67
N THR A 186 -21.21 0.20 13.58
CA THR A 186 -21.54 0.86 12.31
C THR A 186 -21.12 2.32 12.41
N PRO A 187 -20.53 2.92 11.37
CA PRO A 187 -20.17 4.32 11.39
C PRO A 187 -21.43 5.23 11.47
N LEU A 188 -21.28 6.36 12.15
CA LEU A 188 -22.33 7.39 12.22
C LEU A 188 -22.47 8.17 10.90
N THR A 189 -21.38 8.24 10.14
CA THR A 189 -21.31 8.94 8.86
C THR A 189 -20.23 8.29 8.01
N THR A 190 -20.52 8.08 6.75
CA THR A 190 -19.55 7.61 5.72
C THR A 190 -19.43 8.69 4.65
N VAL A 191 -18.21 8.96 4.22
CA VAL A 191 -17.87 9.93 3.17
C VAL A 191 -17.03 9.25 2.11
N ALA A 192 -17.64 8.87 0.99
CA ALA A 192 -16.96 8.27 -0.14
C ALA A 192 -16.07 9.28 -0.88
N ARG A 193 -14.92 8.82 -1.37
CA ARG A 193 -13.99 9.59 -2.20
C ARG A 193 -13.59 8.80 -3.44
N SER A 194 -13.32 9.56 -4.51
CA SER A 194 -12.75 9.04 -5.75
C SER A 194 -11.61 9.96 -6.16
N VAL A 195 -10.45 9.38 -6.43
CA VAL A 195 -9.21 10.10 -6.76
C VAL A 195 -8.59 9.48 -7.99
N SER A 196 -8.18 10.31 -8.94
CA SER A 196 -7.33 9.89 -10.05
C SER A 196 -5.94 10.48 -9.87
N LEU A 197 -4.91 9.66 -10.00
CA LEU A 197 -3.49 10.02 -9.94
C LEU A 197 -2.87 9.79 -11.32
N PRO A 198 -2.97 10.77 -12.24
CA PRO A 198 -2.38 10.65 -13.56
C PRO A 198 -0.88 10.97 -13.56
N GLY A 199 -0.17 10.54 -14.60
CA GLY A 199 1.25 10.92 -14.82
C GLY A 199 2.21 10.32 -13.79
N LEU A 200 1.86 9.20 -13.19
CA LEU A 200 2.73 8.52 -12.21
C LEU A 200 3.93 7.85 -12.89
N ASP A 201 3.78 7.40 -14.13
CA ASP A 201 4.81 6.73 -14.95
C ASP A 201 5.58 5.65 -14.18
N LEU A 202 4.85 4.82 -13.44
CA LEU A 202 5.42 3.76 -12.61
C LEU A 202 5.99 2.65 -13.49
N ALA A 203 7.30 2.63 -13.68
CA ALA A 203 8.00 1.55 -14.36
C ALA A 203 7.77 0.19 -13.67
N PRO A 204 8.03 -0.96 -14.33
CA PRO A 204 8.16 -2.25 -13.65
C PRO A 204 9.07 -2.17 -12.43
N GLY A 205 8.62 -2.67 -11.27
CA GLY A 205 9.30 -2.53 -9.98
C GLY A 205 9.11 -1.18 -9.28
N GLY A 206 8.50 -0.19 -9.93
CA GLY A 206 8.22 1.13 -9.34
C GLY A 206 7.22 1.05 -8.18
N SER A 207 7.37 1.94 -7.21
CA SER A 207 6.55 1.98 -5.99
C SER A 207 5.56 3.15 -6.00
N LEU A 208 4.40 2.93 -5.40
CA LEU A 208 3.42 3.95 -5.06
C LEU A 208 3.12 3.85 -3.57
N TYR A 209 3.25 4.96 -2.88
CA TYR A 209 2.88 5.09 -1.47
C TYR A 209 1.67 6.00 -1.37
N LEU A 210 0.70 5.59 -0.56
CA LEU A 210 -0.50 6.37 -0.25
C LEU A 210 -0.49 6.71 1.23
N ARG A 211 -0.98 7.90 1.59
CA ARG A 211 -1.05 8.37 2.97
C ARG A 211 -2.34 9.12 3.22
N TRP A 212 -3.08 8.67 4.21
CA TRP A 212 -4.25 9.33 4.79
C TRP A 212 -3.85 9.90 6.15
N THR A 213 -3.85 11.20 6.29
CA THR A 213 -3.45 11.91 7.50
C THR A 213 -4.67 12.37 8.26
N PHE A 214 -4.91 11.75 9.41
CA PHE A 214 -6.04 12.00 10.28
C PHE A 214 -5.70 13.13 11.24
N ASP A 215 -6.32 14.29 11.05
CA ASP A 215 -6.33 15.36 12.05
C ASP A 215 -7.67 15.32 12.81
N THR A 216 -7.67 14.67 13.95
CA THR A 216 -8.85 14.49 14.80
C THR A 216 -8.87 15.46 15.98
N GLY A 217 -7.97 16.46 15.97
CA GLY A 217 -7.79 17.43 17.06
C GLY A 217 -7.05 16.80 18.25
N GLY A 218 -7.20 17.36 19.42
CA GLY A 218 -6.59 16.91 20.67
C GLY A 218 -7.61 16.32 21.63
N ALA A 219 -7.97 17.10 22.67
CA ALA A 219 -9.06 16.72 23.57
C ALA A 219 -10.42 16.79 22.84
N ASN A 220 -11.38 15.98 23.30
CA ASN A 220 -12.73 15.91 22.71
C ASN A 220 -12.72 15.59 21.20
N SER A 221 -11.79 14.78 20.78
CA SER A 221 -11.59 14.40 19.38
C SER A 221 -12.72 13.53 18.83
N GLN A 222 -12.82 13.54 17.51
CA GLN A 222 -13.66 12.59 16.78
C GLN A 222 -12.91 11.29 16.54
N GLY A 223 -13.63 10.19 16.32
CA GLY A 223 -13.07 8.90 15.91
C GLY A 223 -13.34 8.66 14.45
N LEU A 224 -12.29 8.58 13.65
CA LEU A 224 -12.35 8.42 12.19
C LEU A 224 -11.65 7.14 11.75
N GLY A 225 -12.17 6.49 10.72
CA GLY A 225 -11.62 5.30 10.06
C GLY A 225 -11.50 5.47 8.56
N LEU A 226 -10.76 4.57 7.95
CA LEU A 226 -10.65 4.37 6.49
C LEU A 226 -11.16 2.97 6.17
N ASP A 227 -11.97 2.85 5.12
CA ASP A 227 -12.48 1.57 4.66
C ASP A 227 -12.66 1.51 3.13
N ASN A 228 -12.96 0.32 2.61
CA ASN A 228 -13.36 0.07 1.23
C ASN A 228 -12.37 0.64 0.20
N VAL A 229 -11.07 0.53 0.45
CA VAL A 229 -10.03 1.04 -0.47
C VAL A 229 -9.98 0.17 -1.71
N SER A 230 -10.23 0.77 -2.87
CA SER A 230 -10.23 0.11 -4.17
C SER A 230 -9.29 0.84 -5.12
N LEU A 231 -8.47 0.08 -5.87
CA LEU A 231 -7.52 0.59 -6.85
C LEU A 231 -7.73 -0.04 -8.21
N ALA A 232 -7.65 0.79 -9.25
CA ALA A 232 -7.54 0.37 -10.65
C ALA A 232 -6.36 1.08 -11.30
N THR A 233 -5.75 0.48 -12.32
CA THR A 233 -4.59 1.05 -13.01
C THR A 233 -4.83 1.17 -14.50
N THR A 234 -4.09 2.10 -15.13
CA THR A 234 -4.04 2.28 -16.58
C THR A 234 -2.59 2.21 -17.04
N ALA A 235 -2.32 1.39 -18.06
CA ALA A 235 -0.98 1.31 -18.64
C ALA A 235 -0.62 2.57 -19.44
N VAL A 236 0.67 2.84 -19.57
CA VAL A 236 1.17 3.84 -20.53
C VAL A 236 0.85 3.33 -21.94
N PRO A 237 0.16 4.14 -22.79
CA PRO A 237 -0.10 3.74 -24.17
C PRO A 237 1.20 3.46 -24.92
N GLU A 238 1.26 2.34 -25.64
CA GLU A 238 2.41 2.07 -26.51
C GLU A 238 2.52 3.18 -27.58
N PRO A 239 3.73 3.66 -27.88
CA PRO A 239 3.91 4.62 -28.96
C PRO A 239 3.35 4.05 -30.27
N ALA A 240 2.47 4.78 -30.94
CA ALA A 240 1.83 4.36 -32.20
C ALA A 240 2.85 3.97 -33.30
N GLY A 241 4.12 4.35 -33.14
CA GLY A 241 5.23 3.96 -34.01
C GLY A 241 5.52 2.45 -34.05
N LEU A 242 5.30 1.69 -32.97
CA LEU A 242 5.50 0.25 -32.95
C LEU A 242 4.41 -0.48 -33.75
N ALA A 243 3.17 -0.03 -33.69
CA ALA A 243 2.07 -0.57 -34.49
C ALA A 243 2.29 -0.33 -35.99
N LEU A 244 2.81 0.85 -36.37
CA LEU A 244 3.19 1.17 -37.75
C LEU A 244 4.37 0.33 -38.25
N ALA A 245 5.40 0.12 -37.43
CA ALA A 245 6.55 -0.71 -37.80
C ALA A 245 6.16 -2.18 -37.99
N GLY A 246 5.32 -2.73 -37.13
CA GLY A 246 4.74 -4.08 -37.26
C GLY A 246 3.88 -4.24 -38.51
N GLY A 247 3.03 -3.25 -38.80
CA GLY A 247 2.21 -3.19 -39.99
C GLY A 247 3.03 -3.11 -41.28
N ALA A 248 4.08 -2.28 -41.32
CA ALA A 248 4.99 -2.14 -42.45
C ALA A 248 5.79 -3.43 -42.72
N ALA A 249 6.27 -4.11 -41.66
CA ALA A 249 6.96 -5.39 -41.78
C ALA A 249 6.04 -6.49 -42.33
N ALA A 250 4.78 -6.56 -41.87
CA ALA A 250 3.79 -7.51 -42.36
C ALA A 250 3.45 -7.29 -43.83
N LEU A 251 3.29 -6.01 -44.25
CA LEU A 251 3.05 -5.63 -45.65
C LEU A 251 4.28 -5.97 -46.51
N GLY A 252 5.50 -5.73 -46.03
CA GLY A 252 6.74 -6.06 -46.73
C GLY A 252 6.87 -7.56 -47.00
N VAL A 253 6.57 -8.41 -45.99
CA VAL A 253 6.58 -9.88 -46.12
C VAL A 253 5.50 -10.36 -47.10
N ALA A 254 4.29 -9.79 -47.04
CA ALA A 254 3.20 -10.14 -47.97
C ALA A 254 3.54 -9.76 -49.41
N TRP A 255 4.17 -8.59 -49.62
CA TRP A 255 4.62 -8.15 -50.95
C TRP A 255 5.75 -9.03 -51.49
N ALA A 256 6.75 -9.39 -50.70
CA ALA A 256 7.83 -10.30 -51.10
C ALA A 256 7.33 -11.71 -51.46
N ARG A 257 6.34 -12.23 -50.71
CA ARG A 257 5.70 -13.53 -51.05
C ARG A 257 4.90 -13.45 -52.36
N ARG A 258 4.23 -12.33 -52.65
CA ARG A 258 3.47 -12.12 -53.86
C ARG A 258 4.41 -12.00 -55.09
N ARG A 259 5.58 -11.38 -54.92
CA ARG A 259 6.60 -11.25 -55.97
C ARG A 259 7.23 -12.61 -56.34
N ARG A 260 7.48 -13.51 -55.38
CA ARG A 260 8.02 -14.86 -55.61
C ARG A 260 7.01 -15.77 -56.34
N ARG A 261 5.69 -15.51 -56.25
CA ARG A 261 4.67 -16.28 -56.95
C ARG A 261 4.47 -15.87 -58.40
N ARG A 262 4.98 -14.69 -58.80
CA ARG A 262 5.02 -14.23 -60.21
C ARG A 262 6.40 -14.62 -60.76
N GLY A 263 6.49 -15.87 -61.27
CA GLY A 263 7.69 -16.34 -61.95
C GLY A 263 8.17 -15.38 -63.03
N PRO A 264 9.42 -15.55 -63.52
CA PRO A 264 9.96 -14.71 -64.58
C PRO A 264 9.07 -14.80 -65.83
N PRO A 265 8.92 -13.70 -66.59
CA PRO A 265 8.17 -13.73 -67.82
C PRO A 265 8.82 -14.77 -68.77
N ALA A 266 7.98 -15.61 -69.39
CA ALA A 266 8.42 -16.55 -70.40
C ALA A 266 9.15 -15.82 -71.53
N GLY A 267 10.43 -16.14 -71.70
CA GLY A 267 11.25 -15.56 -72.75
C GLY A 267 10.63 -15.89 -74.13
N LEU A 268 10.56 -14.84 -74.93
CA LEU A 268 10.31 -14.96 -76.37
C LEU A 268 11.55 -15.61 -76.95
N THR A 269 11.42 -16.86 -77.44
CA THR A 269 12.40 -17.49 -78.35
C THR A 269 11.99 -17.16 -79.78
N GLU A 270 12.91 -16.46 -80.48
CA GLU A 270 12.90 -16.40 -81.93
C GLU A 270 13.26 -17.74 -82.56
#